data_758a598aa803b536738bac33ae6a5219
#
_entry.id   758a598aa803b536738bac33ae6a5219
#
_cell.length_a   1.000
_cell.length_b   1.000
_cell.length_c   1.000
_cell.angle_alpha   90.00
_cell.angle_beta   90.00
_cell.angle_gamma   90.00
#
_symmetry.space_group_name_H-M   'P 1'
#
loop_
_entity.id
_entity.type
_entity.pdbx_description
1 polymer ?
#
loop_
_entity_poly.entity_id
_entity_poly.type
_entity_poly.pdbx_seq_one_letter_code
_entity_poly.pdbx_strand_id
1 'polypeptide(L)'
;PVENNAYVVTDELGRTVKIPHKPQRIVSTTYGTDEVLLDLVDISRIVGLSKYAGNPDITFVTEAQREAVGHVVELNPENIMELNPDLVIISSAVSNGITEVLSGMGVPVYVSVTATTWDEVELKVQGMAKAVGESERGDQVVSRMRMKRKAIEEKLSVLSPNQEKTVVALSFRGIIGKRGTLFNEILKMAHVKNGADGIDIPKGAGVYLSNELIPSINPDVFLLPVWKTREGDD
;
A
#
# COMPACT_ATOMS: atom_id res chain seq x y z
N PRO A 1 -13.27 -19.09 24.04
CA PRO A 1 -14.51 -18.59 23.47
C PRO A 1 -14.17 -17.33 22.66
N VAL A 2 -14.45 -17.35 21.36
CA VAL A 2 -14.35 -16.16 20.52
C VAL A 2 -15.40 -15.20 21.06
N GLU A 3 -14.99 -14.03 21.58
CA GLU A 3 -15.95 -12.99 21.97
C GLU A 3 -16.73 -12.59 20.72
N ASN A 4 -18.01 -12.94 20.73
CA ASN A 4 -18.91 -12.77 19.60
C ASN A 4 -19.49 -11.33 19.60
N ASN A 5 -18.60 -10.33 19.66
CA ASN A 5 -18.98 -8.93 19.64
C ASN A 5 -18.89 -8.40 18.21
N ALA A 6 -20.04 -8.39 17.53
CA ALA A 6 -20.17 -7.72 16.25
C ALA A 6 -19.87 -6.22 16.39
N TYR A 7 -19.17 -5.65 15.43
CA TYR A 7 -18.87 -4.22 15.36
C TYR A 7 -18.96 -3.71 13.93
N VAL A 8 -18.94 -2.39 13.82
CA VAL A 8 -19.09 -1.70 12.54
C VAL A 8 -17.87 -0.80 12.35
N VAL A 9 -17.31 -0.83 11.15
CA VAL A 9 -16.25 0.08 10.73
C VAL A 9 -16.66 0.81 9.47
N THR A 10 -16.06 1.96 9.23
CA THR A 10 -16.16 2.66 7.95
C THR A 10 -14.88 2.39 7.18
N ASP A 11 -14.99 1.91 5.95
CA ASP A 11 -13.82 1.72 5.10
C ASP A 11 -13.34 3.03 4.46
N GLU A 12 -12.24 2.96 3.71
CA GLU A 12 -11.62 4.16 3.14
C GLU A 12 -12.42 4.77 1.96
N LEU A 13 -13.46 4.10 1.47
CA LEU A 13 -14.45 4.66 0.53
C LEU A 13 -15.67 5.27 1.25
N GLY A 14 -15.69 5.27 2.59
CA GLY A 14 -16.83 5.75 3.38
C GLY A 14 -17.98 4.76 3.51
N ARG A 15 -17.79 3.49 3.11
CA ARG A 15 -18.81 2.46 3.21
C ARG A 15 -18.85 1.89 4.62
N THR A 16 -20.04 1.56 5.09
CA THR A 16 -20.25 0.88 6.36
C THR A 16 -20.03 -0.62 6.19
N VAL A 17 -19.06 -1.18 6.92
CA VAL A 17 -18.76 -2.62 6.93
C VAL A 17 -19.12 -3.20 8.29
N LYS A 18 -20.05 -4.15 8.29
CA LYS A 18 -20.45 -4.90 9.50
C LYS A 18 -19.56 -6.13 9.63
N ILE A 19 -18.87 -6.25 10.76
CA ILE A 19 -17.96 -7.36 11.06
C ILE A 19 -18.59 -8.17 12.21
N PRO A 20 -19.00 -9.41 11.96
CA PRO A 20 -19.78 -10.22 12.92
C PRO A 20 -19.00 -10.58 14.19
N HIS A 21 -17.69 -10.71 14.09
CA HIS A 21 -16.77 -11.06 15.18
C HIS A 21 -15.36 -10.63 14.81
N LYS A 22 -14.44 -10.67 15.74
CA LYS A 22 -13.01 -10.40 15.45
C LYS A 22 -12.51 -11.40 14.39
N PRO A 23 -12.09 -10.95 13.19
CA PRO A 23 -11.75 -11.84 12.09
C PRO A 23 -10.61 -12.80 12.42
N GLN A 24 -10.76 -14.05 12.02
CA GLN A 24 -9.80 -15.13 12.21
C GLN A 24 -9.35 -15.76 10.88
N ARG A 25 -10.03 -15.42 9.79
CA ARG A 25 -9.76 -15.95 8.44
C ARG A 25 -9.73 -14.82 7.43
N ILE A 26 -8.62 -14.08 7.45
CA ILE A 26 -8.49 -12.83 6.69
C ILE A 26 -7.81 -13.13 5.36
N VAL A 27 -8.37 -12.61 4.28
CA VAL A 27 -7.75 -12.59 2.95
C VAL A 27 -7.36 -11.17 2.60
N SER A 28 -6.14 -10.98 2.14
CA SER A 28 -5.61 -9.73 1.58
C SER A 28 -5.29 -9.92 0.10
N THR A 29 -5.58 -8.91 -0.72
CA THR A 29 -5.57 -9.08 -2.19
C THR A 29 -4.52 -8.26 -2.91
N THR A 30 -3.76 -7.41 -2.20
CA THR A 30 -2.67 -6.60 -2.78
C THR A 30 -1.46 -6.57 -1.85
N TYR A 31 -0.26 -6.44 -2.43
CA TYR A 31 0.98 -6.39 -1.64
C TYR A 31 0.96 -5.26 -0.58
N GLY A 32 0.40 -4.09 -0.88
CA GLY A 32 0.33 -3.00 0.09
C GLY A 32 -0.62 -3.28 1.27
N THR A 33 -1.68 -4.07 1.07
CA THR A 33 -2.56 -4.53 2.17
C THR A 33 -1.97 -5.73 2.90
N ASP A 34 -1.22 -6.60 2.21
CA ASP A 34 -0.50 -7.71 2.81
C ASP A 34 0.51 -7.23 3.87
N GLU A 35 1.34 -6.25 3.50
CA GLU A 35 2.38 -5.68 4.36
C GLU A 35 1.80 -5.06 5.63
N VAL A 36 0.73 -4.28 5.49
CA VAL A 36 0.04 -3.68 6.65
C VAL A 36 -0.61 -4.76 7.52
N LEU A 37 -1.27 -5.74 6.91
CA LEU A 37 -1.97 -6.80 7.63
C LEU A 37 -1.00 -7.65 8.48
N LEU A 38 0.16 -8.01 7.94
CA LEU A 38 1.19 -8.79 8.64
C LEU A 38 1.77 -8.06 9.86
N ASP A 39 1.75 -6.72 9.86
CA ASP A 39 2.14 -5.92 11.03
C ASP A 39 1.03 -5.82 12.08
N LEU A 40 -0.23 -6.03 11.69
CA LEU A 40 -1.39 -5.83 12.55
C LEU A 40 -1.85 -7.09 13.27
N VAL A 41 -1.78 -8.26 12.63
CA VAL A 41 -2.37 -9.49 13.17
C VAL A 41 -1.34 -10.62 13.28
N ASP A 42 -1.66 -11.61 14.09
CA ASP A 42 -0.94 -12.88 14.06
C ASP A 42 -1.13 -13.56 12.71
N ILE A 43 -0.04 -14.09 12.15
CA ILE A 43 -0.04 -14.71 10.82
C ILE A 43 -1.02 -15.87 10.68
N SER A 44 -1.34 -16.56 11.78
CA SER A 44 -2.32 -17.66 11.83
C SER A 44 -3.76 -17.22 11.50
N ARG A 45 -4.05 -15.91 11.57
CA ARG A 45 -5.34 -15.34 11.19
C ARG A 45 -5.43 -14.98 9.71
N ILE A 46 -4.33 -15.09 8.96
CA ILE A 46 -4.28 -14.80 7.53
C ILE A 46 -4.40 -16.12 6.78
N VAL A 47 -5.39 -16.25 5.91
CA VAL A 47 -5.62 -17.46 5.11
C VAL A 47 -5.31 -17.28 3.63
N GLY A 48 -5.01 -16.07 3.20
CA GLY A 48 -4.59 -15.80 1.83
C GLY A 48 -3.94 -14.42 1.70
N LEU A 49 -2.84 -14.37 0.97
CA LEU A 49 -2.11 -13.16 0.58
C LEU A 49 -2.23 -12.93 -0.92
N SER A 50 -1.87 -11.74 -1.39
CA SER A 50 -1.83 -11.46 -2.82
C SER A 50 -0.81 -12.36 -3.54
N LYS A 51 -1.00 -12.55 -4.83
CA LYS A 51 -0.08 -13.31 -5.69
C LYS A 51 1.36 -12.78 -5.73
N TYR A 52 1.57 -11.57 -5.22
CA TYR A 52 2.89 -10.93 -5.17
C TYR A 52 3.66 -11.25 -3.88
N ALA A 53 3.01 -11.86 -2.88
CA ALA A 53 3.65 -12.24 -1.62
C ALA A 53 4.86 -13.15 -1.89
N GLY A 54 5.96 -12.88 -1.20
CA GLY A 54 7.22 -13.61 -1.37
C GLY A 54 8.08 -13.16 -2.56
N ASN A 55 7.63 -12.20 -3.38
CA ASN A 55 8.43 -11.64 -4.45
C ASN A 55 9.23 -10.41 -3.95
N PRO A 56 10.55 -10.53 -3.70
CA PRO A 56 11.37 -9.46 -3.10
C PRO A 56 11.54 -8.24 -4.01
N ASP A 57 11.20 -8.33 -5.29
CA ASP A 57 11.26 -7.21 -6.23
C ASP A 57 9.99 -6.32 -6.16
N ILE A 58 8.93 -6.79 -5.51
CA ILE A 58 7.63 -6.11 -5.47
C ILE A 58 7.20 -5.77 -4.04
N THR A 59 7.48 -6.64 -3.07
CA THR A 59 6.95 -6.54 -1.71
C THR A 59 8.01 -6.89 -0.65
N PHE A 60 7.80 -6.37 0.55
CA PHE A 60 8.56 -6.76 1.75
C PHE A 60 8.03 -8.04 2.41
N VAL A 61 6.91 -8.59 1.95
CA VAL A 61 6.43 -9.90 2.40
C VAL A 61 7.43 -10.97 2.00
N THR A 62 8.01 -11.62 2.99
CA THR A 62 9.05 -12.64 2.77
C THR A 62 8.45 -13.95 2.27
N GLU A 63 9.27 -14.77 1.62
CA GLU A 63 8.87 -16.13 1.21
C GLU A 63 8.44 -16.98 2.42
N ALA A 64 9.15 -16.87 3.55
CA ALA A 64 8.77 -17.57 4.78
C ALA A 64 7.39 -17.18 5.31
N GLN A 65 7.01 -15.90 5.21
CA GLN A 65 5.66 -15.45 5.57
C GLN A 65 4.61 -15.97 4.59
N ARG A 66 4.91 -15.97 3.28
CA ARG A 66 4.04 -16.55 2.26
C ARG A 66 3.80 -18.05 2.51
N GLU A 67 4.86 -18.80 2.80
CA GLU A 67 4.79 -20.23 3.11
C GLU A 67 4.00 -20.51 4.40
N ALA A 68 4.17 -19.66 5.43
CA ALA A 68 3.43 -19.79 6.68
C ALA A 68 1.92 -19.57 6.51
N VAL A 69 1.48 -18.68 5.61
CA VAL A 69 0.07 -18.50 5.24
C VAL A 69 -0.42 -19.65 4.34
N GLY A 70 0.43 -20.12 3.45
CA GLY A 70 0.19 -21.29 2.60
C GLY A 70 -0.62 -21.03 1.34
N HIS A 71 -1.33 -19.91 1.23
CA HIS A 71 -2.16 -19.61 0.06
C HIS A 71 -1.90 -18.19 -0.46
N VAL A 72 -1.82 -18.09 -1.79
CA VAL A 72 -1.90 -16.82 -2.50
C VAL A 72 -3.19 -16.77 -3.31
N VAL A 73 -3.79 -15.60 -3.41
CA VAL A 73 -5.06 -15.41 -4.10
C VAL A 73 -4.88 -14.56 -5.35
N GLU A 74 -5.57 -14.94 -6.39
CA GLU A 74 -5.90 -14.06 -7.50
C GLU A 74 -7.21 -13.32 -7.21
N LEU A 75 -7.41 -12.19 -7.88
CA LEU A 75 -8.62 -11.37 -7.75
C LEU A 75 -9.82 -12.03 -8.44
N ASN A 76 -10.19 -13.20 -7.94
CA ASN A 76 -11.33 -13.98 -8.35
C ASN A 76 -12.18 -14.32 -7.12
N PRO A 77 -13.48 -13.95 -7.09
CA PRO A 77 -14.35 -14.24 -5.95
C PRO A 77 -14.40 -15.72 -5.56
N GLU A 78 -14.41 -16.62 -6.51
CA GLU A 78 -14.47 -18.06 -6.27
C GLU A 78 -13.22 -18.54 -5.52
N ASN A 79 -12.03 -18.19 -5.99
CA ASN A 79 -10.77 -18.55 -5.33
C ASN A 79 -10.65 -17.95 -3.92
N ILE A 80 -11.16 -16.74 -3.73
CA ILE A 80 -11.19 -16.10 -2.41
C ILE A 80 -12.13 -16.87 -1.48
N MET A 81 -13.33 -17.26 -1.96
CA MET A 81 -14.34 -17.94 -1.17
C MET A 81 -13.96 -19.37 -0.80
N GLU A 82 -13.15 -20.07 -1.59
CA GLU A 82 -12.59 -21.40 -1.26
C GLU A 82 -11.81 -21.39 0.06
N LEU A 83 -11.22 -20.25 0.42
CA LEU A 83 -10.50 -20.08 1.68
C LEU A 83 -11.43 -19.84 2.88
N ASN A 84 -12.75 -19.76 2.68
CA ASN A 84 -13.75 -19.48 3.72
C ASN A 84 -13.37 -18.26 4.59
N PRO A 85 -13.14 -17.09 4.00
CA PRO A 85 -12.74 -15.89 4.74
C PRO A 85 -13.91 -15.36 5.58
N ASP A 86 -13.58 -14.75 6.72
CA ASP A 86 -14.51 -13.96 7.52
C ASP A 86 -14.25 -12.44 7.41
N LEU A 87 -13.20 -12.05 6.68
CA LEU A 87 -12.94 -10.69 6.21
C LEU A 87 -12.08 -10.74 4.96
N VAL A 88 -12.41 -9.93 3.95
CA VAL A 88 -11.56 -9.68 2.79
C VAL A 88 -11.13 -8.22 2.79
N ILE A 89 -9.84 -7.96 2.63
CA ILE A 89 -9.27 -6.63 2.45
C ILE A 89 -8.86 -6.48 0.99
N ILE A 90 -9.46 -5.51 0.30
CA ILE A 90 -9.24 -5.26 -1.12
C ILE A 90 -8.83 -3.81 -1.37
N SER A 91 -7.97 -3.58 -2.36
CA SER A 91 -7.66 -2.22 -2.79
C SER A 91 -8.68 -1.69 -3.79
N SER A 92 -9.08 -0.43 -3.64
CA SER A 92 -9.97 0.25 -4.59
C SER A 92 -9.41 0.29 -6.01
N ALA A 93 -8.09 0.23 -6.17
CA ALA A 93 -7.42 0.19 -7.48
C ALA A 93 -7.73 -1.08 -8.29
N VAL A 94 -8.17 -2.16 -7.63
CA VAL A 94 -8.41 -3.47 -8.25
C VAL A 94 -9.79 -4.04 -7.93
N SER A 95 -10.68 -3.28 -7.32
CA SER A 95 -11.97 -3.79 -6.82
C SER A 95 -12.96 -4.16 -7.93
N ASN A 96 -13.00 -3.47 -9.06
CA ASN A 96 -13.74 -3.77 -10.31
C ASN A 96 -15.03 -4.62 -10.15
N GLY A 97 -15.94 -4.26 -9.22
CA GLY A 97 -17.18 -4.98 -8.96
C GLY A 97 -17.03 -6.24 -8.08
N ILE A 98 -15.81 -6.71 -7.80
CA ILE A 98 -15.57 -7.90 -6.94
C ILE A 98 -16.06 -7.66 -5.52
N THR A 99 -15.97 -6.43 -5.04
CA THR A 99 -16.46 -6.03 -3.72
C THR A 99 -17.95 -6.33 -3.53
N GLU A 100 -18.76 -5.99 -4.53
CA GLU A 100 -20.20 -6.21 -4.52
C GLU A 100 -20.53 -7.70 -4.57
N VAL A 101 -19.78 -8.45 -5.38
CA VAL A 101 -19.95 -9.91 -5.49
C VAL A 101 -19.63 -10.61 -4.16
N LEU A 102 -18.49 -10.34 -3.55
CA LEU A 102 -18.09 -10.93 -2.28
C LEU A 102 -19.05 -10.53 -1.14
N SER A 103 -19.46 -9.26 -1.10
CA SER A 103 -20.45 -8.80 -0.11
C SER A 103 -21.79 -9.48 -0.32
N GLY A 104 -22.21 -9.71 -1.57
CA GLY A 104 -23.42 -10.48 -1.91
C GLY A 104 -23.34 -11.95 -1.50
N MET A 105 -22.15 -12.53 -1.40
CA MET A 105 -21.87 -13.86 -0.87
C MET A 105 -21.83 -13.89 0.67
N GLY A 106 -22.04 -12.75 1.34
CA GLY A 106 -22.14 -12.65 2.80
C GLY A 106 -20.80 -12.44 3.52
N VAL A 107 -19.70 -12.17 2.82
CA VAL A 107 -18.40 -11.91 3.42
C VAL A 107 -18.22 -10.40 3.62
N PRO A 108 -17.80 -9.93 4.80
CA PRO A 108 -17.38 -8.54 5.00
C PRO A 108 -16.19 -8.18 4.10
N VAL A 109 -16.31 -7.07 3.37
CA VAL A 109 -15.23 -6.56 2.51
C VAL A 109 -14.86 -5.15 2.93
N TYR A 110 -13.63 -4.98 3.38
CA TYR A 110 -13.01 -3.69 3.68
C TYR A 110 -12.23 -3.20 2.47
N VAL A 111 -12.60 -2.05 1.92
CA VAL A 111 -11.87 -1.45 0.80
C VAL A 111 -10.86 -0.45 1.31
N SER A 112 -9.61 -0.65 0.92
CA SER A 112 -8.48 0.24 1.19
C SER A 112 -8.15 1.05 -0.07
N VAL A 113 -7.88 2.35 0.10
CA VAL A 113 -7.52 3.27 -0.99
C VAL A 113 -6.01 3.43 -1.08
N THR A 114 -5.47 3.69 -2.26
CA THR A 114 -4.06 4.00 -2.42
C THR A 114 -3.76 5.36 -1.78
N ALA A 115 -2.93 5.38 -0.74
CA ALA A 115 -2.51 6.60 -0.07
C ALA A 115 -1.61 7.46 -0.97
N THR A 116 -1.82 8.77 -0.94
CA THR A 116 -1.04 9.77 -1.67
C THR A 116 -0.26 10.71 -0.75
N THR A 117 -0.63 10.73 0.53
CA THR A 117 0.03 11.51 1.58
C THR A 117 0.43 10.62 2.75
N TRP A 118 1.33 11.12 3.59
CA TRP A 118 1.73 10.43 4.81
C TRP A 118 0.54 10.23 5.78
N ASP A 119 -0.30 11.24 5.95
CA ASP A 119 -1.45 11.16 6.83
C ASP A 119 -2.44 10.09 6.35
N GLU A 120 -2.63 9.95 5.04
CA GLU A 120 -3.44 8.88 4.47
C GLU A 120 -2.84 7.49 4.71
N VAL A 121 -1.50 7.34 4.74
CA VAL A 121 -0.86 6.07 5.13
C VAL A 121 -1.17 5.73 6.58
N GLU A 122 -1.10 6.71 7.50
CA GLU A 122 -1.46 6.49 8.90
C GLU A 122 -2.93 6.11 9.06
N LEU A 123 -3.84 6.81 8.38
CA LEU A 123 -5.28 6.51 8.38
C LEU A 123 -5.57 5.11 7.82
N LYS A 124 -4.87 4.69 6.77
CA LYS A 124 -4.96 3.33 6.23
C LYS A 124 -4.60 2.28 7.28
N VAL A 125 -3.47 2.44 7.96
CA VAL A 125 -3.04 1.50 9.03
C VAL A 125 -4.09 1.44 10.13
N GLN A 126 -4.57 2.58 10.60
CA GLN A 126 -5.58 2.64 11.66
C GLN A 126 -6.94 2.08 11.21
N GLY A 127 -7.37 2.34 9.97
CA GLY A 127 -8.61 1.82 9.42
C GLY A 127 -8.59 0.30 9.29
N MET A 128 -7.51 -0.26 8.75
CA MET A 128 -7.31 -1.69 8.67
C MET A 128 -7.22 -2.34 10.06
N ALA A 129 -6.52 -1.70 11.00
CA ALA A 129 -6.43 -2.19 12.38
C ALA A 129 -7.82 -2.28 13.05
N LYS A 130 -8.67 -1.28 12.85
CA LYS A 130 -10.07 -1.34 13.31
C LYS A 130 -10.83 -2.49 12.67
N ALA A 131 -10.68 -2.67 11.35
CA ALA A 131 -11.36 -3.73 10.62
C ALA A 131 -10.97 -5.13 11.12
N VAL A 132 -9.71 -5.36 11.50
CA VAL A 132 -9.24 -6.65 12.01
C VAL A 132 -9.35 -6.80 13.53
N GLY A 133 -9.90 -5.78 14.24
CA GLY A 133 -10.08 -5.78 15.69
C GLY A 133 -8.77 -5.61 16.49
N GLU A 134 -7.79 -4.87 15.93
CA GLU A 134 -6.46 -4.65 16.50
C GLU A 134 -6.12 -3.14 16.60
N SER A 135 -7.05 -2.33 17.07
CA SER A 135 -6.88 -0.87 17.11
C SER A 135 -5.63 -0.44 17.87
N GLU A 136 -5.33 -1.04 19.04
CA GLU A 136 -4.13 -0.73 19.82
C GLU A 136 -2.85 -1.08 19.03
N ARG A 137 -2.85 -2.19 18.31
CA ARG A 137 -1.72 -2.57 17.46
C ARG A 137 -1.53 -1.56 16.33
N GLY A 138 -2.62 -1.09 15.72
CA GLY A 138 -2.59 -0.02 14.72
C GLY A 138 -1.94 1.26 15.25
N ASP A 139 -2.33 1.70 16.44
CA ASP A 139 -1.74 2.88 17.08
C ASP A 139 -0.25 2.69 17.40
N GLN A 140 0.17 1.49 17.81
CA GLN A 140 1.58 1.15 17.99
C GLN A 140 2.37 1.21 16.68
N VAL A 141 1.81 0.69 15.58
CA VAL A 141 2.44 0.74 14.25
C VAL A 141 2.61 2.19 13.82
N VAL A 142 1.56 3.00 13.88
CA VAL A 142 1.60 4.43 13.52
C VAL A 142 2.60 5.19 14.40
N SER A 143 2.63 4.90 15.70
CA SER A 143 3.61 5.53 16.62
C SER A 143 5.05 5.21 16.21
N ARG A 144 5.36 3.96 15.86
CA ARG A 144 6.70 3.60 15.35
C ARG A 144 7.04 4.31 14.04
N MET A 145 6.07 4.44 13.14
CA MET A 145 6.24 5.17 11.87
C MET A 145 6.57 6.64 12.13
N ARG A 146 5.82 7.30 13.02
CA ARG A 146 6.05 8.70 13.42
C ARG A 146 7.41 8.91 14.06
N MET A 147 7.85 8.00 14.93
CA MET A 147 9.18 8.06 15.54
C MET A 147 10.29 7.96 14.49
N LYS A 148 10.17 7.04 13.53
CA LYS A 148 11.15 6.91 12.43
C LYS A 148 11.19 8.17 11.58
N ARG A 149 10.02 8.70 11.22
CA ARG A 149 9.91 9.95 10.46
C ARG A 149 10.59 11.10 11.20
N LYS A 150 10.28 11.30 12.46
CA LYS A 150 10.87 12.35 13.30
C LYS A 150 12.40 12.25 13.36
N ALA A 151 12.94 11.04 13.54
CA ALA A 151 14.39 10.83 13.55
C ALA A 151 15.07 11.17 12.21
N ILE A 152 14.37 10.99 11.08
CA ILE A 152 14.84 11.40 9.75
C ILE A 152 14.78 12.93 9.62
N GLU A 153 13.67 13.56 9.98
CA GLU A 153 13.49 15.01 9.97
C GLU A 153 14.56 15.73 10.80
N GLU A 154 14.88 15.21 12.01
CA GLU A 154 15.95 15.73 12.85
C GLU A 154 17.33 15.65 12.17
N LYS A 155 17.64 14.56 11.46
CA LYS A 155 18.88 14.44 10.69
C LYS A 155 18.94 15.40 9.51
N LEU A 156 17.80 15.67 8.89
CA LEU A 156 17.71 16.54 7.71
C LEU A 156 17.62 18.01 8.08
N SER A 157 17.32 18.36 9.33
CA SER A 157 17.16 19.76 9.79
C SER A 157 18.44 20.60 9.67
N VAL A 158 19.59 19.97 9.52
CA VAL A 158 20.89 20.64 9.30
C VAL A 158 21.11 21.04 7.84
N LEU A 159 20.29 20.55 6.91
CA LEU A 159 20.41 20.88 5.48
C LEU A 159 19.82 22.26 5.23
N SER A 160 20.56 23.09 4.51
CA SER A 160 20.06 24.37 4.01
C SER A 160 19.31 24.18 2.68
N PRO A 161 18.34 25.05 2.34
CA PRO A 161 17.52 24.92 1.13
C PRO A 161 18.33 24.87 -0.18
N ASN A 162 19.51 25.48 -0.21
CA ASN A 162 20.42 25.46 -1.37
C ASN A 162 21.19 24.12 -1.52
N GLN A 163 21.10 23.22 -0.56
CA GLN A 163 21.69 21.87 -0.63
C GLN A 163 20.70 20.83 -1.15
N GLU A 164 19.42 21.21 -1.32
CA GLU A 164 18.43 20.32 -1.90
C GLU A 164 18.78 19.96 -3.35
N LYS A 165 18.73 18.66 -3.63
CA LYS A 165 18.97 18.12 -4.98
C LYS A 165 17.67 17.92 -5.72
N THR A 166 17.68 18.18 -7.03
CA THR A 166 16.55 17.89 -7.91
C THR A 166 16.66 16.45 -8.41
N VAL A 167 15.63 15.66 -8.15
CA VAL A 167 15.59 14.25 -8.50
C VAL A 167 14.51 14.00 -9.53
N VAL A 168 14.80 13.16 -10.52
CA VAL A 168 13.82 12.61 -11.45
C VAL A 168 13.82 11.09 -11.33
N ALA A 169 12.63 10.52 -11.10
CA ALA A 169 12.46 9.07 -11.16
C ALA A 169 11.98 8.67 -12.55
N LEU A 170 12.63 7.67 -13.13
CA LEU A 170 12.35 7.18 -14.47
C LEU A 170 11.84 5.73 -14.43
N SER A 171 10.99 5.41 -15.35
CA SER A 171 10.64 4.05 -15.74
C SER A 171 10.91 3.89 -17.24
N PHE A 172 10.74 2.66 -17.75
CA PHE A 172 10.81 2.42 -19.21
C PHE A 172 9.71 3.15 -20.00
N ARG A 173 8.68 3.67 -19.32
CA ARG A 173 7.57 4.44 -19.93
C ARG A 173 7.75 5.96 -19.82
N GLY A 174 8.75 6.44 -19.10
CA GLY A 174 9.02 7.85 -18.89
C GLY A 174 9.18 8.25 -17.42
N ILE A 175 9.08 9.55 -17.14
CA ILE A 175 9.22 10.12 -15.81
C ILE A 175 7.99 9.73 -14.95
N ILE A 176 8.24 9.26 -13.73
CA ILE A 176 7.22 8.88 -12.74
C ILE A 176 7.26 9.81 -11.52
N GLY A 177 6.28 9.66 -10.64
CA GLY A 177 6.28 10.35 -9.34
C GLY A 177 5.81 11.81 -9.42
N LYS A 178 4.86 12.11 -10.31
CA LYS A 178 4.24 13.44 -10.44
C LYS A 178 3.62 13.94 -9.14
N ARG A 179 3.22 15.23 -9.11
CA ARG A 179 2.44 15.84 -8.02
C ARG A 179 1.21 14.99 -7.66
N GLY A 180 0.88 14.92 -6.37
CA GLY A 180 -0.26 14.15 -5.87
C GLY A 180 0.01 12.65 -5.78
N THR A 181 1.27 12.21 -5.71
CA THR A 181 1.66 10.84 -5.42
C THR A 181 2.39 10.74 -4.09
N LEU A 182 2.33 9.58 -3.45
CA LEU A 182 3.09 9.32 -2.21
C LEU A 182 4.60 9.48 -2.44
N PHE A 183 5.09 9.14 -3.63
CA PHE A 183 6.49 9.36 -4.00
C PHE A 183 6.87 10.85 -3.90
N ASN A 184 6.04 11.75 -4.44
CA ASN A 184 6.27 13.19 -4.33
C ASN A 184 6.27 13.67 -2.88
N GLU A 185 5.39 13.12 -2.05
CA GLU A 185 5.32 13.41 -0.62
C GLU A 185 6.60 12.96 0.12
N ILE A 186 7.08 11.75 -0.18
CA ILE A 186 8.32 11.22 0.40
C ILE A 186 9.53 12.07 0.02
N LEU A 187 9.63 12.51 -1.24
CA LEU A 187 10.73 13.39 -1.65
C LEU A 187 10.71 14.72 -0.89
N LYS A 188 9.54 15.33 -0.69
CA LYS A 188 9.40 16.55 0.11
C LYS A 188 9.86 16.34 1.55
N MET A 189 9.45 15.24 2.16
CA MET A 189 9.86 14.87 3.53
C MET A 189 11.37 14.61 3.62
N ALA A 190 12.00 14.16 2.55
CA ALA A 190 13.44 13.94 2.45
C ALA A 190 14.24 15.20 2.11
N HIS A 191 13.62 16.39 2.03
CA HIS A 191 14.24 17.63 1.56
C HIS A 191 14.86 17.49 0.16
N VAL A 192 14.14 16.81 -0.74
CA VAL A 192 14.55 16.57 -2.12
C VAL A 192 13.52 17.21 -3.05
N LYS A 193 13.98 17.96 -4.04
CA LYS A 193 13.12 18.54 -5.07
C LYS A 193 12.73 17.46 -6.08
N ASN A 194 11.43 17.30 -6.26
CA ASN A 194 10.91 16.43 -7.31
C ASN A 194 10.88 17.19 -8.64
N GLY A 195 11.70 16.79 -9.60
CA GLY A 195 11.73 17.40 -10.94
C GLY A 195 10.40 17.25 -11.71
N ALA A 196 9.55 16.32 -11.32
CA ALA A 196 8.23 16.14 -11.91
C ALA A 196 7.11 16.97 -11.24
N ASP A 197 7.37 17.64 -10.09
CA ASP A 197 6.32 18.32 -9.31
C ASP A 197 5.71 19.54 -9.99
N GLY A 198 6.50 20.29 -10.75
CA GLY A 198 6.09 21.54 -11.40
C GLY A 198 5.47 21.37 -12.80
N ILE A 199 5.34 20.15 -13.30
CA ILE A 199 4.93 19.90 -14.69
C ILE A 199 3.42 19.70 -14.74
N ASP A 200 2.72 20.58 -15.51
CA ASP A 200 1.31 20.43 -15.79
C ASP A 200 1.06 19.25 -16.74
N ILE A 201 0.23 18.33 -16.31
CA ILE A 201 -0.15 17.18 -17.12
C ILE A 201 -1.51 17.45 -17.75
N PRO A 202 -1.60 17.44 -19.10
CA PRO A 202 -2.87 17.62 -19.77
C PRO A 202 -3.89 16.57 -19.31
N LYS A 203 -5.17 16.96 -19.22
CA LYS A 203 -6.28 16.01 -18.96
C LYS A 203 -6.23 14.89 -19.99
N GLY A 204 -6.19 13.64 -19.53
CA GLY A 204 -6.10 12.47 -20.39
C GLY A 204 -4.66 12.01 -20.72
N ALA A 205 -3.63 12.75 -20.37
CA ALA A 205 -2.26 12.25 -20.41
C ALA A 205 -2.04 11.15 -19.37
N GLY A 206 -1.28 10.12 -19.75
CA GLY A 206 -0.98 8.98 -18.89
C GLY A 206 -0.26 9.36 -17.59
N VAL A 207 -0.01 8.38 -16.76
CA VAL A 207 0.67 8.53 -15.46
C VAL A 207 2.13 8.98 -15.62
N TYR A 208 2.68 8.84 -16.81
CA TYR A 208 4.08 9.08 -17.15
C TYR A 208 4.26 10.38 -17.91
N LEU A 209 5.34 11.11 -17.61
CA LEU A 209 5.75 12.29 -18.36
C LEU A 209 6.81 11.92 -19.41
N SER A 210 6.84 12.67 -20.51
CA SER A 210 7.85 12.45 -21.55
C SER A 210 9.27 12.66 -21.05
N ASN A 211 10.19 11.80 -21.48
CA ASN A 211 11.61 11.95 -21.21
C ASN A 211 12.21 13.21 -21.89
N GLU A 212 11.55 13.78 -22.89
CA GLU A 212 11.94 15.04 -23.55
C GLU A 212 11.95 16.24 -22.59
N LEU A 213 11.26 16.14 -21.45
CA LEU A 213 11.25 17.17 -20.41
C LEU A 213 12.54 17.20 -19.57
N ILE A 214 13.34 16.13 -19.59
CA ILE A 214 14.55 16.00 -18.75
C ILE A 214 15.53 17.18 -18.92
N PRO A 215 15.86 17.64 -20.14
CA PRO A 215 16.76 18.78 -20.31
C PRO A 215 16.24 20.07 -19.67
N SER A 216 14.92 20.30 -19.68
CA SER A 216 14.31 21.49 -19.07
C SER A 216 14.25 21.40 -17.54
N ILE A 217 14.12 20.21 -16.98
CA ILE A 217 14.15 19.94 -15.53
C ILE A 217 15.57 20.10 -14.99
N ASN A 218 16.58 19.72 -15.77
CA ASN A 218 18.00 19.71 -15.39
C ASN A 218 18.26 19.05 -14.02
N PRO A 219 17.92 17.76 -13.84
CA PRO A 219 18.02 17.10 -12.55
C PRO A 219 19.46 16.85 -12.11
N ASP A 220 19.72 16.88 -10.80
CA ASP A 220 20.98 16.47 -10.20
C ASP A 220 21.13 14.95 -10.12
N VAL A 221 20.01 14.23 -9.96
CA VAL A 221 19.99 12.78 -9.69
C VAL A 221 18.85 12.10 -10.45
N PHE A 222 19.15 10.94 -10.99
CA PHE A 222 18.15 10.01 -11.54
C PHE A 222 17.93 8.83 -10.58
N LEU A 223 16.66 8.51 -10.32
CA LEU A 223 16.26 7.27 -9.67
C LEU A 223 15.75 6.31 -10.74
N LEU A 224 16.42 5.20 -10.88
CA LEU A 224 16.08 4.16 -11.86
C LEU A 224 15.57 2.92 -11.12
N PRO A 225 14.45 2.31 -11.52
CA PRO A 225 14.07 1.01 -11.01
C PRO A 225 15.08 -0.03 -11.50
N VAL A 226 15.56 -0.85 -10.59
CA VAL A 226 16.39 -2.01 -10.92
C VAL A 226 15.49 -3.23 -10.88
N TRP A 227 15.18 -3.79 -12.04
CA TRP A 227 14.49 -5.05 -12.17
C TRP A 227 15.55 -6.16 -12.20
N LYS A 228 15.56 -7.01 -11.18
CA LYS A 228 16.35 -8.23 -11.26
C LYS A 228 15.59 -9.21 -12.15
N THR A 229 16.09 -9.47 -13.35
CA THR A 229 15.65 -10.62 -14.12
C THR A 229 16.00 -11.89 -13.32
N ARG A 230 15.01 -12.73 -13.04
CA ARG A 230 15.28 -14.06 -12.50
C ARG A 230 16.07 -14.83 -13.57
N GLU A 231 17.16 -15.48 -13.18
CA GLU A 231 17.80 -16.49 -14.05
C GLU A 231 16.73 -17.52 -14.42
N GLY A 232 16.31 -17.55 -15.68
CA GLY A 232 15.32 -18.48 -16.21
C GLY A 232 14.12 -17.85 -16.95
N ASP A 233 14.05 -16.54 -17.08
CA ASP A 233 13.03 -15.84 -17.88
C ASP A 233 13.55 -15.49 -19.31
N ASP A 234 14.25 -16.42 -19.98
CA ASP A 234 14.62 -16.35 -21.39
C ASP A 234 13.58 -17.07 -22.27
#